data_c29ad650a582862e1cbcf5bf5b7fea7c
#
_entry.id   c29ad650a582862e1cbcf5bf5b7fea7c
#
_cell.length_a   1.000
_cell.length_b   1.000
_cell.length_c   1.000
_cell.angle_alpha   90.00
_cell.angle_beta   90.00
_cell.angle_gamma   90.00
#
_symmetry.space_group_name_H-M   'P 1'
#
loop_
_entity.id
_entity.type
_entity.pdbx_description
1 polymer ?
#
loop_
_entity_poly.entity_id
_entity_poly.type
_entity_poly.pdbx_seq_one_letter_code
_entity_poly.pdbx_strand_id
1 'polypeptide(L)'
;MKFAKKLRQLRQEQGLSQSALAEKVGLSKSSINMYERGEREPGFAALEAFAEIFSTDINTLLGNAPQPKKLKVLGEIACGEPIFTNREESSFGGAEQADFCLRAKGDSMIGARIADGDLVFIRRQPTVENGEIAAVIIDDTATLKRVYYYPDEQKLLLNAENPRYAPLVYQGEELDHIRILGKAIGFCSEI
;
A
#
# COMPACT_ATOMS: atom_id res chain seq x y z
N MET A 1 -12.39 23.62 -1.90
CA MET A 1 -11.05 23.91 -1.42
C MET A 1 -10.69 22.95 -0.30
N LYS A 2 -9.71 22.06 -0.54
CA LYS A 2 -9.37 20.96 0.41
C LYS A 2 -8.72 21.50 1.69
N PHE A 3 -7.78 22.47 1.57
CA PHE A 3 -7.06 23.07 2.69
C PHE A 3 -7.99 23.68 3.76
N ALA A 4 -8.92 24.53 3.36
CA ALA A 4 -9.84 25.23 4.27
C ALA A 4 -10.61 24.26 5.19
N LYS A 5 -11.13 23.17 4.61
CA LYS A 5 -11.82 22.12 5.39
C LYS A 5 -10.87 21.39 6.33
N LYS A 6 -9.66 21.07 5.85
CA LYS A 6 -8.66 20.35 6.63
C LYS A 6 -8.14 21.18 7.80
N LEU A 7 -7.85 22.46 7.57
CA LEU A 7 -7.44 23.41 8.62
C LEU A 7 -8.48 23.49 9.73
N ARG A 8 -9.75 23.68 9.37
CA ARG A 8 -10.86 23.74 10.33
C ARG A 8 -11.01 22.43 11.10
N GLN A 9 -10.89 21.29 10.44
CA GLN A 9 -10.96 19.98 11.07
C GLN A 9 -9.87 19.80 12.11
N LEU A 10 -8.59 20.00 11.74
CA LEU A 10 -7.45 19.85 12.64
C LEU A 10 -7.54 20.78 13.86
N ARG A 11 -7.96 22.03 13.65
CA ARG A 11 -8.20 22.98 14.75
C ARG A 11 -9.24 22.45 15.73
N GLN A 12 -10.36 21.93 15.21
CA GLN A 12 -11.45 21.41 16.03
C GLN A 12 -11.04 20.12 16.77
N GLU A 13 -10.29 19.25 16.14
CA GLU A 13 -9.75 18.02 16.74
C GLU A 13 -8.83 18.34 17.93
N GLN A 14 -8.07 19.45 17.89
CA GLN A 14 -7.28 19.94 19.02
C GLN A 14 -8.05 20.83 19.99
N GLY A 15 -9.34 21.02 19.83
CA GLY A 15 -10.17 21.85 20.72
C GLY A 15 -9.85 23.35 20.68
N LEU A 16 -9.13 23.82 19.64
CA LEU A 16 -8.69 25.21 19.54
C LEU A 16 -9.78 26.13 18.98
N SER A 17 -9.93 27.34 19.57
CA SER A 17 -10.65 28.42 18.93
C SER A 17 -9.85 29.02 17.76
N GLN A 18 -10.49 29.74 16.84
CA GLN A 18 -9.79 30.48 15.78
C GLN A 18 -8.78 31.50 16.36
N SER A 19 -9.13 32.13 17.48
CA SER A 19 -8.24 33.09 18.18
C SER A 19 -7.03 32.38 18.77
N ALA A 20 -7.22 31.24 19.44
CA ALA A 20 -6.13 30.46 20.02
C ALA A 20 -5.18 29.89 18.94
N LEU A 21 -5.70 29.45 17.80
CA LEU A 21 -4.87 29.03 16.68
C LEU A 21 -4.10 30.21 16.10
N ALA A 22 -4.73 31.38 15.92
CA ALA A 22 -4.09 32.58 15.42
C ALA A 22 -2.90 33.00 16.27
N GLU A 23 -3.06 32.99 17.59
CA GLU A 23 -1.99 33.30 18.56
C GLU A 23 -0.80 32.33 18.43
N LYS A 24 -1.09 31.03 18.34
CA LYS A 24 -0.05 29.97 18.20
C LYS A 24 0.76 30.10 16.93
N VAL A 25 0.14 30.50 15.80
CA VAL A 25 0.83 30.64 14.50
C VAL A 25 1.32 32.05 14.21
N GLY A 26 1.16 33.01 15.15
CA GLY A 26 1.56 34.40 14.95
C GLY A 26 0.74 35.13 13.87
N LEU A 27 -0.52 34.77 13.67
CA LEU A 27 -1.42 35.37 12.69
C LEU A 27 -2.62 36.07 13.37
N SER A 28 -3.36 36.86 12.57
CA SER A 28 -4.62 37.45 13.04
C SER A 28 -5.77 36.42 12.99
N LYS A 29 -6.75 36.55 13.90
CA LYS A 29 -7.99 35.77 13.88
C LYS A 29 -8.70 35.89 12.52
N SER A 30 -8.70 37.09 11.92
CA SER A 30 -9.30 37.32 10.61
C SER A 30 -8.60 36.54 9.51
N SER A 31 -7.29 36.36 9.56
CA SER A 31 -6.54 35.53 8.64
C SER A 31 -6.96 34.05 8.73
N ILE A 32 -7.07 33.52 9.96
CA ILE A 32 -7.56 32.16 10.18
C ILE A 32 -8.95 31.98 9.62
N ASN A 33 -9.85 32.94 9.89
CA ASN A 33 -11.22 32.88 9.36
C ASN A 33 -11.25 32.86 7.82
N MET A 34 -10.47 33.72 7.17
CA MET A 34 -10.37 33.74 5.69
C MET A 34 -9.82 32.43 5.13
N TYR A 35 -8.82 31.85 5.78
CA TYR A 35 -8.27 30.55 5.40
C TYR A 35 -9.32 29.43 5.53
N GLU A 36 -10.05 29.36 6.64
CA GLU A 36 -11.08 28.33 6.87
C GLU A 36 -12.32 28.50 5.96
N ARG A 37 -12.57 29.71 5.45
CA ARG A 37 -13.63 29.98 4.46
C ARG A 37 -13.14 29.77 3.04
N GLY A 38 -11.81 29.63 2.83
CA GLY A 38 -11.21 29.50 1.53
C GLY A 38 -11.19 30.80 0.73
N GLU A 39 -11.33 31.93 1.38
CA GLU A 39 -11.29 33.27 0.79
C GLU A 39 -9.86 33.75 0.52
N ARG A 40 -8.89 33.12 1.18
CA ARG A 40 -7.46 33.40 1.01
C ARG A 40 -6.67 32.10 1.12
N GLU A 41 -5.61 32.00 0.33
CA GLU A 41 -4.63 30.91 0.43
C GLU A 41 -3.47 31.31 1.36
N PRO A 42 -2.98 30.39 2.22
CA PRO A 42 -1.83 30.65 3.05
C PRO A 42 -0.55 30.67 2.22
N GLY A 43 0.37 31.56 2.56
CA GLY A 43 1.74 31.48 2.05
C GLY A 43 2.52 30.35 2.70
N PHE A 44 3.72 30.04 2.17
CA PHE A 44 4.53 28.91 2.59
C PHE A 44 4.85 28.95 4.10
N ALA A 45 5.26 30.11 4.63
CA ALA A 45 5.53 30.27 6.07
C ALA A 45 4.33 29.97 6.98
N ALA A 46 3.11 30.30 6.53
CA ALA A 46 1.90 29.96 7.26
C ALA A 46 1.61 28.46 7.21
N LEU A 47 1.86 27.80 6.07
CA LEU A 47 1.74 26.34 5.94
C LEU A 47 2.72 25.60 6.84
N GLU A 48 3.97 26.05 6.95
CA GLU A 48 4.97 25.50 7.85
C GLU A 48 4.52 25.63 9.31
N ALA A 49 4.06 26.82 9.74
CA ALA A 49 3.57 27.05 11.09
C ALA A 49 2.36 26.17 11.43
N PHE A 50 1.43 25.96 10.50
CA PHE A 50 0.34 25.03 10.70
C PHE A 50 0.81 23.57 10.78
N ALA A 51 1.74 23.17 9.91
CA ALA A 51 2.30 21.82 9.90
C ALA A 51 2.95 21.47 11.23
N GLU A 52 3.72 22.42 11.80
CA GLU A 52 4.37 22.26 13.11
C GLU A 52 3.36 22.13 14.25
N ILE A 53 2.36 23.04 14.32
CA ILE A 53 1.36 23.03 15.40
C ILE A 53 0.49 21.78 15.37
N PHE A 54 0.12 21.31 14.18
CA PHE A 54 -0.70 20.13 14.02
C PHE A 54 0.10 18.84 13.92
N SER A 55 1.45 18.88 14.05
CA SER A 55 2.36 17.74 13.92
C SER A 55 2.05 16.92 12.66
N THR A 56 1.90 17.61 11.54
CA THR A 56 1.53 17.03 10.23
C THR A 56 2.42 17.59 9.13
N ASP A 57 2.37 17.04 7.93
CA ASP A 57 3.08 17.56 6.77
C ASP A 57 2.22 18.54 5.95
N ILE A 58 2.88 19.37 5.12
CA ILE A 58 2.20 20.36 4.28
C ILE A 58 1.28 19.70 3.26
N ASN A 59 1.63 18.53 2.71
CA ASN A 59 0.78 17.83 1.75
C ASN A 59 -0.54 17.38 2.39
N THR A 60 -0.47 16.88 3.62
CA THR A 60 -1.66 16.55 4.42
C THR A 60 -2.53 17.77 4.68
N LEU A 61 -1.93 18.92 5.01
CA LEU A 61 -2.65 20.18 5.19
C LEU A 61 -3.34 20.63 3.89
N LEU A 62 -2.68 20.52 2.77
CA LEU A 62 -3.23 20.88 1.46
C LEU A 62 -4.32 19.90 0.99
N GLY A 63 -4.56 18.82 1.75
CA GLY A 63 -5.50 17.76 1.38
C GLY A 63 -4.99 16.90 0.21
N ASN A 64 -3.68 16.90 0.01
CA ASN A 64 -2.96 16.05 -0.95
C ASN A 64 -2.33 14.83 -0.25
N ALA A 65 -2.61 14.63 1.05
CA ALA A 65 -2.22 13.41 1.72
C ALA A 65 -2.77 12.22 0.92
N PRO A 66 -1.97 11.19 0.68
CA PRO A 66 -2.47 9.99 0.07
C PRO A 66 -3.64 9.50 0.93
N GLN A 67 -4.84 9.49 0.36
CA GLN A 67 -5.98 8.85 1.01
C GLN A 67 -5.60 7.38 1.16
N PRO A 68 -5.85 6.74 2.32
CA PRO A 68 -5.61 5.33 2.45
C PRO A 68 -6.31 4.63 1.28
N LYS A 69 -5.50 4.02 0.41
CA LYS A 69 -6.02 3.33 -0.77
C LYS A 69 -6.77 2.11 -0.28
N LYS A 70 -8.07 2.06 -0.54
CA LYS A 70 -8.85 0.88 -0.29
C LYS A 70 -8.41 -0.20 -1.26
N LEU A 71 -7.70 -1.20 -0.77
CA LEU A 71 -7.23 -2.32 -1.58
C LEU A 71 -8.28 -3.43 -1.59
N LYS A 72 -8.53 -3.97 -2.78
CA LYS A 72 -9.37 -5.16 -2.90
C LYS A 72 -8.55 -6.38 -2.52
N VAL A 73 -9.07 -7.21 -1.62
CA VAL A 73 -8.54 -8.54 -1.39
C VAL A 73 -9.05 -9.45 -2.50
N LEU A 74 -8.16 -9.93 -3.37
CA LEU A 74 -8.52 -10.75 -4.54
C LEU A 74 -8.58 -12.25 -4.24
N GLY A 75 -8.71 -12.65 -2.96
CA GLY A 75 -8.87 -14.05 -2.59
C GLY A 75 -7.68 -14.67 -1.89
N GLU A 76 -7.76 -15.98 -1.62
CA GLU A 76 -6.68 -16.78 -1.03
C GLU A 76 -5.74 -17.29 -2.12
N ILE A 77 -4.44 -17.28 -1.85
CA ILE A 77 -3.44 -17.88 -2.72
C ILE A 77 -3.22 -19.32 -2.26
N ALA A 78 -4.00 -20.22 -2.76
CA ALA A 78 -3.71 -21.64 -2.94
C ALA A 78 -4.95 -22.30 -3.58
N CYS A 79 -4.76 -22.91 -4.71
CA CYS A 79 -5.73 -23.73 -5.44
C CYS A 79 -6.99 -23.01 -5.99
N GLY A 80 -6.99 -22.75 -7.29
CA GLY A 80 -8.17 -22.35 -8.05
C GLY A 80 -8.27 -20.85 -8.31
N GLU A 81 -9.22 -20.49 -9.15
CA GLU A 81 -9.47 -19.15 -9.67
C GLU A 81 -9.36 -18.05 -8.60
N PRO A 82 -8.88 -16.84 -8.95
CA PRO A 82 -8.93 -15.69 -8.07
C PRO A 82 -10.37 -15.42 -7.69
N ILE A 83 -10.78 -15.85 -6.51
CA ILE A 83 -12.12 -15.58 -6.01
C ILE A 83 -12.15 -14.09 -5.66
N PHE A 84 -12.85 -13.32 -6.47
CA PHE A 84 -13.18 -11.94 -6.16
C PHE A 84 -14.14 -11.92 -4.96
N THR A 85 -13.59 -11.91 -3.75
CA THR A 85 -14.42 -11.70 -2.58
C THR A 85 -14.61 -10.21 -2.38
N ASN A 86 -15.84 -9.74 -2.44
CA ASN A 86 -16.25 -8.38 -2.07
C ASN A 86 -16.14 -8.14 -0.54
N ARG A 87 -15.11 -8.67 0.12
CA ARG A 87 -14.93 -8.53 1.56
C ARG A 87 -13.72 -7.68 1.90
N GLU A 88 -14.06 -6.61 2.62
CA GLU A 88 -13.26 -5.73 3.45
C GLU A 88 -12.19 -4.87 2.78
N GLU A 89 -12.58 -3.60 2.65
CA GLU A 89 -11.72 -2.48 2.39
C GLU A 89 -10.82 -2.23 3.61
N SER A 90 -9.62 -2.81 3.62
CA SER A 90 -8.65 -2.57 4.67
C SER A 90 -7.78 -1.37 4.33
N SER A 91 -7.80 -0.36 5.20
CA SER A 91 -6.93 0.82 5.10
C SER A 91 -5.63 0.52 5.85
N PHE A 92 -4.62 -0.02 5.15
CA PHE A 92 -3.29 -0.22 5.72
C PHE A 92 -2.33 0.89 5.30
N GLY A 93 -1.65 1.51 6.27
CA GLY A 93 -0.55 2.43 6.00
C GLY A 93 0.61 1.69 5.31
N GLY A 94 1.15 2.28 4.23
CA GLY A 94 2.23 1.68 3.43
C GLY A 94 1.78 0.90 2.19
N ALA A 95 0.49 0.62 2.02
CA ALA A 95 -0.06 -0.08 0.86
C ALA A 95 -0.36 0.85 -0.35
N GLU A 96 0.11 2.09 -0.32
CA GLU A 96 -0.21 3.13 -1.32
C GLU A 96 0.18 2.74 -2.74
N GLN A 97 1.22 1.94 -2.89
CA GLN A 97 1.75 1.47 -4.17
C GLN A 97 1.19 0.11 -4.60
N ALA A 98 0.37 -0.53 -3.78
CA ALA A 98 -0.26 -1.79 -4.12
C ALA A 98 -1.50 -1.57 -4.99
N ASP A 99 -1.77 -2.51 -5.89
CA ASP A 99 -2.97 -2.51 -6.72
C ASP A 99 -4.06 -3.41 -6.13
N PHE A 100 -3.68 -4.46 -5.41
CA PHE A 100 -4.55 -5.40 -4.73
C PHE A 100 -3.83 -6.15 -3.62
N CYS A 101 -4.56 -6.88 -2.80
CA CYS A 101 -4.03 -7.78 -1.78
C CYS A 101 -4.42 -9.23 -2.08
N LEU A 102 -3.60 -10.14 -1.58
CA LEU A 102 -3.86 -11.58 -1.58
C LEU A 102 -3.65 -12.09 -0.15
N ARG A 103 -4.51 -13.00 0.29
CA ARG A 103 -4.32 -13.68 1.59
C ARG A 103 -3.39 -14.87 1.38
N ALA A 104 -2.28 -14.90 2.10
CA ALA A 104 -1.36 -16.01 2.08
C ALA A 104 -2.01 -17.25 2.71
N LYS A 105 -1.74 -18.42 2.12
CA LYS A 105 -2.19 -19.70 2.65
C LYS A 105 -1.03 -20.69 2.75
N GLY A 106 -0.93 -21.33 3.92
CA GLY A 106 0.14 -22.28 4.22
C GLY A 106 1.43 -21.60 4.66
N ASP A 107 2.49 -22.38 4.76
CA ASP A 107 3.77 -22.00 5.36
C ASP A 107 4.92 -21.89 4.35
N SER A 108 4.63 -21.91 3.03
CA SER A 108 5.67 -21.93 1.99
C SER A 108 6.55 -20.66 1.97
N MET A 109 6.08 -19.55 2.54
CA MET A 109 6.79 -18.26 2.55
C MET A 109 7.22 -17.81 3.96
N ILE A 110 7.23 -18.72 4.95
CA ILE A 110 7.51 -18.40 6.35
C ILE A 110 8.93 -17.84 6.57
N GLY A 111 9.90 -18.25 5.77
CA GLY A 111 11.26 -17.71 5.79
C GLY A 111 11.35 -16.24 5.36
N ALA A 112 10.39 -15.77 4.59
CA ALA A 112 10.19 -14.36 4.27
C ALA A 112 9.30 -13.64 5.28
N ARG A 113 8.97 -14.29 6.42
CA ARG A 113 8.07 -13.80 7.47
C ARG A 113 6.62 -13.64 7.03
N ILE A 114 6.22 -14.24 5.93
CA ILE A 114 4.83 -14.27 5.47
C ILE A 114 4.22 -15.56 5.99
N ALA A 115 3.29 -15.45 6.93
CA ALA A 115 2.60 -16.55 7.58
C ALA A 115 1.25 -16.87 6.92
N ASP A 116 0.67 -18.00 7.30
CA ASP A 116 -0.71 -18.33 6.93
C ASP A 116 -1.69 -17.27 7.43
N GLY A 117 -2.58 -16.80 6.57
CA GLY A 117 -3.55 -15.75 6.86
C GLY A 117 -3.08 -14.32 6.61
N ASP A 118 -1.79 -14.05 6.42
CA ASP A 118 -1.27 -12.71 6.16
C ASP A 118 -1.84 -12.10 4.88
N LEU A 119 -2.08 -10.79 4.92
CA LEU A 119 -2.43 -10.01 3.73
C LEU A 119 -1.17 -9.52 3.04
N VAL A 120 -0.94 -9.98 1.80
CA VAL A 120 0.21 -9.60 0.98
C VAL A 120 -0.19 -8.55 -0.04
N PHE A 121 0.51 -7.43 -0.05
CA PHE A 121 0.27 -6.29 -0.94
C PHE A 121 0.98 -6.51 -2.27
N ILE A 122 0.23 -6.51 -3.36
CA ILE A 122 0.74 -6.78 -4.70
C ILE A 122 0.65 -5.53 -5.57
N ARG A 123 1.78 -5.16 -6.18
CA ARG A 123 1.83 -4.21 -7.27
C ARG A 123 1.77 -4.96 -8.58
N ARG A 124 0.78 -4.67 -9.40
CA ARG A 124 0.54 -5.33 -10.68
C ARG A 124 1.67 -5.00 -11.68
N GLN A 125 2.37 -6.02 -12.10
CA GLN A 125 3.41 -5.91 -13.15
C GLN A 125 3.65 -7.29 -13.77
N PRO A 126 3.96 -7.36 -15.09
CA PRO A 126 4.11 -8.63 -15.80
C PRO A 126 5.46 -9.31 -15.57
N THR A 127 6.44 -8.59 -15.01
CA THR A 127 7.80 -9.09 -14.76
C THR A 127 8.29 -8.63 -13.39
N VAL A 128 9.24 -9.39 -12.82
CA VAL A 128 9.94 -9.05 -11.57
C VAL A 128 11.43 -9.29 -11.75
N GLU A 129 12.25 -8.64 -10.92
CA GLU A 129 13.68 -8.89 -10.90
C GLU A 129 14.00 -10.19 -10.18
N ASN A 130 15.16 -10.79 -10.53
CA ASN A 130 15.61 -12.01 -9.87
C ASN A 130 15.78 -11.81 -8.37
N GLY A 131 15.21 -12.72 -7.59
CA GLY A 131 15.20 -12.65 -6.14
C GLY A 131 14.03 -11.91 -5.53
N GLU A 132 13.12 -11.35 -6.33
CA GLU A 132 11.90 -10.72 -5.82
C GLU A 132 10.80 -11.75 -5.55
N ILE A 133 9.93 -11.44 -4.57
CA ILE A 133 8.75 -12.25 -4.29
C ILE A 133 7.61 -11.75 -5.16
N ALA A 134 6.93 -12.67 -5.84
CA ALA A 134 5.83 -12.37 -6.73
C ALA A 134 4.64 -13.30 -6.49
N ALA A 135 3.46 -12.80 -6.81
CA ALA A 135 2.28 -13.62 -7.05
C ALA A 135 2.36 -14.17 -8.48
N VAL A 136 2.37 -15.48 -8.60
CA VAL A 136 2.54 -16.21 -9.86
C VAL A 136 1.35 -17.13 -10.05
N ILE A 137 0.79 -17.15 -11.26
CA ILE A 137 -0.16 -18.19 -11.68
C ILE A 137 0.63 -19.30 -12.38
N ILE A 138 0.40 -20.53 -11.97
CA ILE A 138 0.91 -21.75 -12.57
C ILE A 138 -0.34 -22.55 -12.94
N ASP A 139 -0.54 -22.77 -14.24
CA ASP A 139 -1.81 -23.23 -14.78
C ASP A 139 -2.95 -22.30 -14.29
N ASP A 140 -3.86 -22.77 -13.48
CA ASP A 140 -4.96 -21.97 -12.91
C ASP A 140 -4.78 -21.69 -11.41
N THR A 141 -3.60 -21.96 -10.86
CA THR A 141 -3.33 -21.82 -9.42
C THR A 141 -2.41 -20.64 -9.13
N ALA A 142 -2.88 -19.68 -8.32
CA ALA A 142 -2.05 -18.59 -7.82
C ALA A 142 -1.18 -19.03 -6.65
N THR A 143 0.07 -18.62 -6.61
CA THR A 143 1.02 -18.90 -5.53
C THR A 143 1.97 -17.74 -5.31
N LEU A 144 2.54 -17.63 -4.09
CA LEU A 144 3.67 -16.72 -3.80
C LEU A 144 4.97 -17.49 -3.87
N LYS A 145 5.92 -16.96 -4.63
CA LYS A 145 7.26 -17.55 -4.76
C LYS A 145 8.30 -16.45 -4.92
N ARG A 146 9.54 -16.77 -4.55
CA ARG A 146 10.70 -15.99 -4.96
C ARG A 146 11.09 -16.42 -6.36
N VAL A 147 11.18 -15.44 -7.26
CA VAL A 147 11.30 -15.65 -8.71
C VAL A 147 12.74 -15.44 -9.15
N TYR A 148 13.24 -16.37 -9.99
CA TYR A 148 14.50 -16.22 -10.71
C TYR A 148 14.28 -16.64 -12.16
N TYR A 149 14.51 -15.73 -13.10
CA TYR A 149 14.38 -16.00 -14.53
C TYR A 149 15.73 -15.87 -15.24
N TYR A 150 16.07 -16.88 -16.01
CA TYR A 150 17.30 -16.99 -16.80
C TYR A 150 16.93 -17.03 -18.28
N PRO A 151 16.94 -15.88 -18.98
CA PRO A 151 16.45 -15.77 -20.36
C PRO A 151 17.29 -16.61 -21.34
N ASP A 152 18.60 -16.69 -21.15
CA ASP A 152 19.50 -17.46 -22.04
C ASP A 152 19.22 -18.97 -21.98
N GLU A 153 18.73 -19.47 -20.86
CA GLU A 153 18.35 -20.86 -20.65
C GLU A 153 16.86 -21.12 -20.86
N GLN A 154 16.06 -20.08 -21.11
CA GLN A 154 14.59 -20.12 -21.08
C GLN A 154 14.06 -20.85 -19.84
N LYS A 155 14.59 -20.49 -18.66
CA LYS A 155 14.37 -21.20 -17.42
C LYS A 155 13.85 -20.27 -16.34
N LEU A 156 12.80 -20.71 -15.67
CA LEU A 156 12.21 -20.05 -14.53
C LEU A 156 12.34 -20.93 -13.29
N LEU A 157 12.85 -20.34 -12.20
CA LEU A 157 12.95 -20.99 -10.92
C LEU A 157 12.04 -20.27 -9.94
N LEU A 158 11.15 -20.98 -9.30
CA LEU A 158 10.19 -20.48 -8.30
C LEU A 158 10.49 -21.13 -6.96
N ASN A 159 11.11 -20.36 -6.05
CA ASN A 159 11.51 -20.85 -4.74
C ASN A 159 10.46 -20.51 -3.68
N ALA A 160 10.13 -21.49 -2.87
CA ALA A 160 9.53 -21.26 -1.58
C ALA A 160 10.56 -20.68 -0.60
N GLU A 161 10.11 -19.88 0.33
CA GLU A 161 10.90 -19.38 1.47
C GLU A 161 10.73 -20.30 2.70
N ASN A 162 10.61 -21.60 2.45
CA ASN A 162 10.58 -22.65 3.45
C ASN A 162 11.33 -23.87 2.89
N PRO A 163 12.43 -24.31 3.52
CA PRO A 163 13.26 -25.43 3.05
C PRO A 163 12.54 -26.76 2.91
N ARG A 164 11.35 -26.90 3.47
CA ARG A 164 10.51 -28.10 3.32
C ARG A 164 9.97 -28.29 1.91
N TYR A 165 9.94 -27.22 1.11
CA TYR A 165 9.43 -27.22 -0.26
C TYR A 165 10.59 -27.16 -1.25
N ALA A 166 10.63 -28.11 -2.16
CA ALA A 166 11.60 -28.08 -3.26
C ALA A 166 11.29 -26.92 -4.20
N PRO A 167 12.34 -26.34 -4.83
CA PRO A 167 12.14 -25.35 -5.90
C PRO A 167 11.35 -25.95 -7.06
N LEU A 168 10.46 -25.14 -7.64
CA LEU A 168 9.79 -25.47 -8.89
C LEU A 168 10.64 -24.91 -10.04
N VAL A 169 10.92 -25.75 -11.03
CA VAL A 169 11.74 -25.40 -12.19
C VAL A 169 10.91 -25.63 -13.44
N TYR A 170 10.83 -24.62 -14.29
CA TYR A 170 10.10 -24.66 -15.56
C TYR A 170 11.04 -24.22 -16.68
N GLN A 171 10.92 -24.83 -17.85
CA GLN A 171 11.81 -24.54 -18.99
C GLN A 171 11.08 -24.71 -20.33
N GLY A 172 11.44 -23.84 -21.29
CA GLY A 172 10.91 -23.91 -22.66
C GLY A 172 9.38 -23.69 -22.69
N GLU A 173 8.65 -24.62 -23.31
CA GLU A 173 7.20 -24.53 -23.51
C GLU A 173 6.38 -24.53 -22.20
N GLU A 174 6.95 -25.04 -21.09
CA GLU A 174 6.29 -25.01 -19.78
C GLU A 174 6.07 -23.57 -19.27
N LEU A 175 6.83 -22.61 -19.76
CA LEU A 175 6.70 -21.20 -19.38
C LEU A 175 5.40 -20.58 -19.85
N ASP A 176 4.77 -21.11 -20.88
CA ASP A 176 3.50 -20.60 -21.42
C ASP A 176 2.33 -20.76 -20.45
N HIS A 177 2.46 -21.69 -19.50
CA HIS A 177 1.49 -21.95 -18.44
C HIS A 177 1.71 -21.08 -17.19
N ILE A 178 2.72 -20.20 -17.22
CA ILE A 178 3.10 -19.41 -16.04
C ILE A 178 2.91 -17.92 -16.33
N ARG A 179 2.26 -17.24 -15.40
CA ARG A 179 2.02 -15.81 -15.49
C ARG A 179 2.30 -15.11 -14.17
N ILE A 180 3.13 -14.07 -14.21
CA ILE A 180 3.34 -13.18 -13.07
C ILE A 180 2.15 -12.23 -12.99
N LEU A 181 1.46 -12.20 -11.83
CA LEU A 181 0.40 -11.25 -11.52
C LEU A 181 0.95 -9.92 -11.04
N GLY A 182 2.04 -9.97 -10.28
CA GLY A 182 2.68 -8.78 -9.75
C GLY A 182 3.70 -9.08 -8.66
N LYS A 183 4.44 -8.04 -8.29
CA LYS A 183 5.44 -8.05 -7.24
C LYS A 183 4.80 -7.88 -5.87
N ALA A 184 5.18 -8.69 -4.90
CA ALA A 184 4.88 -8.46 -3.50
C ALA A 184 5.74 -7.30 -2.98
N ILE A 185 5.09 -6.25 -2.47
CA ILE A 185 5.74 -5.03 -1.99
C ILE A 185 5.66 -4.87 -0.46
N GLY A 186 4.91 -5.70 0.20
CA GLY A 186 4.75 -5.73 1.65
C GLY A 186 3.68 -6.71 2.08
N PHE A 187 3.54 -6.89 3.36
CA PHE A 187 2.48 -7.71 3.96
C PHE A 187 2.12 -7.18 5.35
N CYS A 188 0.95 -7.59 5.85
CA CYS A 188 0.57 -7.39 7.24
C CYS A 188 -0.07 -8.65 7.80
N SER A 189 0.16 -8.87 9.10
CA SER A 189 -0.48 -9.93 9.87
C SER A 189 -1.66 -9.33 10.64
N GLU A 190 -2.80 -10.01 10.65
CA GLU A 190 -3.90 -9.71 11.55
C GLU A 190 -3.58 -10.34 12.93
N ILE A 191 -3.80 -9.58 14.01
CA ILE A 191 -3.59 -10.03 15.41
C ILE A 191 -4.83 -10.76 15.89
#